data_9aa748e87270013016dc7a2cf80dadd0
#
_entry.id   9aa748e87270013016dc7a2cf80dadd0
#
_cell.length_a   1.000
_cell.length_b   1.000
_cell.length_c   1.000
_cell.angle_alpha   90.00
_cell.angle_beta   90.00
_cell.angle_gamma   90.00
#
_symmetry.space_group_name_H-M   'P 1'
#
loop_
_entity.id
_entity.type
_entity.pdbx_description
1 polymer ?
#
loop_
_entity_poly.entity_id
_entity_poly.type
_entity_poly.pdbx_seq_one_letter_code
_entity_poly.pdbx_strand_id
1 'polypeptide(L)'
;MDNYQAYIKYTEVADPLLSVPKSYHDAIIQIQLFAESIKVRHEYTLVPLSEVDKEWWYDKLAEDVSVQWVVDSQIPEIAAVRRIYTGREQTAVLCVTLDYNKIFQPFEKIISAESGGMILDKGGNVLFQKEMLGEKEEKDSGEAVSREFLESGQGDYAFVNRKN
;
A
#
# COMPACT_ATOMS: atom_id res chain seq x y z
N MET A 1 -28.38 8.08 16.05
CA MET A 1 -27.48 9.25 15.98
C MET A 1 -27.97 10.08 14.81
N ASP A 2 -28.30 11.34 15.04
CA ASP A 2 -28.78 12.25 14.00
C ASP A 2 -27.64 12.51 12.97
N ASN A 3 -27.97 12.66 11.71
CA ASN A 3 -27.01 12.90 10.62
C ASN A 3 -26.11 14.13 10.90
N TYR A 4 -26.64 15.14 11.58
CA TYR A 4 -25.90 16.32 11.98
C TYR A 4 -24.85 16.02 13.05
N GLN A 5 -25.17 15.22 14.06
CA GLN A 5 -24.21 14.80 15.10
C GLN A 5 -23.13 13.87 14.54
N ALA A 6 -23.48 13.03 13.56
CA ALA A 6 -22.50 12.22 12.84
C ALA A 6 -21.53 13.11 12.06
N TYR A 7 -22.04 14.10 11.34
CA TYR A 7 -21.25 15.07 10.59
C TYR A 7 -20.26 15.82 11.48
N ILE A 8 -20.72 16.36 12.62
CA ILE A 8 -19.83 17.06 13.56
C ILE A 8 -18.71 16.15 14.08
N LYS A 9 -19.05 14.93 14.51
CA LYS A 9 -18.02 13.97 14.99
C LYS A 9 -16.99 13.65 13.90
N TYR A 10 -17.40 13.53 12.67
CA TYR A 10 -16.48 13.25 11.58
C TYR A 10 -15.59 14.45 11.27
N THR A 11 -16.14 15.66 11.20
CA THR A 11 -15.36 16.88 10.92
C THR A 11 -14.43 17.27 12.06
N GLU A 12 -14.86 17.10 13.31
CA GLU A 12 -14.04 17.50 14.47
C GLU A 12 -13.00 16.47 14.89
N VAL A 13 -13.21 15.19 14.60
CA VAL A 13 -12.33 14.09 15.06
C VAL A 13 -11.68 13.35 13.90
N ALA A 14 -12.46 12.82 12.97
CA ALA A 14 -11.92 11.95 11.93
C ALA A 14 -11.12 12.75 10.88
N ASP A 15 -11.63 13.88 10.44
CA ASP A 15 -11.01 14.70 9.40
C ASP A 15 -9.62 15.21 9.81
N PRO A 16 -9.40 15.77 11.02
CA PRO A 16 -8.06 16.12 11.49
C PRO A 16 -7.12 14.90 11.59
N LEU A 17 -7.61 13.76 12.09
CA LEU A 17 -6.81 12.54 12.22
C LEU A 17 -6.34 12.00 10.88
N LEU A 18 -7.14 12.16 9.83
CA LEU A 18 -6.81 11.64 8.50
C LEU A 18 -6.06 12.68 7.64
N SER A 19 -6.27 13.98 7.86
CA SER A 19 -5.62 15.06 7.10
C SER A 19 -4.25 15.46 7.64
N VAL A 20 -4.04 15.40 8.96
CA VAL A 20 -2.77 15.79 9.61
C VAL A 20 -1.56 14.99 9.09
N PRO A 21 -1.59 13.64 8.98
CA PRO A 21 -0.46 12.89 8.45
C PRO A 21 -0.05 13.31 7.02
N LYS A 22 -1.04 13.66 6.19
CA LYS A 22 -0.79 14.17 4.83
C LYS A 22 0.02 15.47 4.83
N SER A 23 -0.16 16.32 5.84
CA SER A 23 0.57 17.58 5.96
C SER A 23 2.04 17.38 6.35
N TYR A 24 2.37 16.25 6.98
CA TYR A 24 3.73 15.94 7.41
C TYR A 24 4.51 15.05 6.45
N HIS A 25 3.84 14.41 5.50
CA HIS A 25 4.48 13.48 4.57
C HIS A 25 3.99 13.70 3.14
N ASP A 26 4.83 14.31 2.33
CA ASP A 26 4.49 14.70 0.95
C ASP A 26 4.26 13.52 -0.02
N ALA A 27 4.68 12.31 0.37
CA ALA A 27 4.36 11.08 -0.37
C ALA A 27 2.93 10.61 -0.15
N ILE A 28 2.22 11.09 0.89
CA ILE A 28 0.82 10.70 1.13
C ILE A 28 -0.08 11.51 0.18
N ILE A 29 -0.68 10.83 -0.78
CA ILE A 29 -1.66 11.41 -1.71
C ILE A 29 -3.00 11.55 -0.98
N GLN A 30 -3.47 10.48 -0.35
CA GLN A 30 -4.80 10.40 0.25
C GLN A 30 -4.85 9.42 1.43
N ILE A 31 -5.73 9.70 2.38
CA ILE A 31 -6.11 8.76 3.43
C ILE A 31 -7.63 8.64 3.41
N GLN A 32 -8.14 7.42 3.29
CA GLN A 32 -9.58 7.12 3.20
C GLN A 32 -9.99 6.13 4.27
N LEU A 33 -11.10 6.41 4.91
CA LEU A 33 -11.78 5.47 5.79
C LEU A 33 -13.13 5.08 5.15
N PHE A 34 -13.24 3.84 4.76
CA PHE A 34 -14.49 3.21 4.34
C PHE A 34 -15.13 2.55 5.57
N ALA A 35 -16.36 2.90 5.92
CA ALA A 35 -17.00 2.30 7.08
C ALA A 35 -18.51 2.15 6.90
N GLU A 36 -19.09 1.11 7.51
CA GLU A 36 -20.54 0.87 7.49
C GLU A 36 -21.35 1.98 8.17
N SER A 37 -20.75 2.65 9.17
CA SER A 37 -21.39 3.76 9.87
C SER A 37 -21.49 5.02 9.00
N ILE A 38 -20.73 5.11 7.93
CA ILE A 38 -20.76 6.22 6.98
C ILE A 38 -21.84 5.94 5.95
N LYS A 39 -22.89 6.77 5.93
CA LYS A 39 -24.01 6.62 5.00
C LYS A 39 -23.94 7.55 3.79
N VAL A 40 -23.16 8.63 3.92
CA VAL A 40 -22.97 9.62 2.85
C VAL A 40 -21.48 9.92 2.81
N ARG A 41 -20.93 9.93 1.60
CA ARG A 41 -19.52 10.30 1.37
C ARG A 41 -19.26 11.72 1.85
N HIS A 42 -18.20 11.90 2.64
CA HIS A 42 -17.71 13.19 3.04
C HIS A 42 -16.37 13.44 2.36
N GLU A 43 -16.40 14.29 1.36
CA GLU A 43 -15.25 14.56 0.48
C GLU A 43 -14.62 13.27 -0.05
N TYR A 44 -13.30 13.13 0.07
CA TYR A 44 -12.56 11.94 -0.36
C TYR A 44 -12.06 11.10 0.82
N THR A 45 -12.30 11.55 2.05
CA THR A 45 -11.71 10.98 3.28
C THR A 45 -12.59 9.93 3.94
N LEU A 46 -13.90 10.21 3.99
CA LEU A 46 -14.87 9.32 4.63
C LEU A 46 -15.84 8.79 3.58
N VAL A 47 -15.88 7.49 3.41
CA VAL A 47 -16.58 6.82 2.32
C VAL A 47 -17.47 5.71 2.88
N PRO A 48 -18.71 5.53 2.38
CA PRO A 48 -19.51 4.36 2.72
C PRO A 48 -18.77 3.06 2.38
N LEU A 49 -18.83 2.07 3.28
CA LEU A 49 -18.16 0.79 3.05
C LEU A 49 -18.68 0.08 1.78
N SER A 50 -19.93 0.34 1.40
CA SER A 50 -20.53 -0.17 0.15
C SER A 50 -19.91 0.35 -1.14
N GLU A 51 -18.97 1.28 -1.05
CA GLU A 51 -18.27 1.82 -2.23
C GLU A 51 -16.83 1.30 -2.35
N VAL A 52 -16.36 0.50 -1.39
CA VAL A 52 -14.97 0.03 -1.34
C VAL A 52 -14.58 -0.87 -2.50
N ASP A 53 -15.54 -1.62 -3.04
CA ASP A 53 -15.38 -2.51 -4.18
C ASP A 53 -15.09 -1.78 -5.51
N LYS A 54 -15.26 -0.48 -5.55
CA LYS A 54 -14.92 0.36 -6.71
C LYS A 54 -13.44 0.77 -6.75
N GLU A 55 -12.72 0.54 -5.67
CA GLU A 55 -11.32 0.95 -5.56
C GLU A 55 -10.40 -0.05 -6.28
N TRP A 56 -9.43 0.45 -7.04
CA TRP A 56 -8.53 -0.33 -7.89
C TRP A 56 -7.71 -1.40 -7.16
N TRP A 57 -7.52 -1.22 -5.86
CA TRP A 57 -6.75 -2.13 -5.01
C TRP A 57 -7.59 -3.21 -4.34
N TYR A 58 -8.93 -3.08 -4.32
CA TYR A 58 -9.79 -3.90 -3.47
C TYR A 58 -9.76 -5.39 -3.84
N ASP A 59 -9.85 -5.72 -5.12
CA ASP A 59 -9.84 -7.11 -5.61
C ASP A 59 -8.49 -7.81 -5.44
N LYS A 60 -7.43 -7.03 -5.15
CA LYS A 60 -6.08 -7.55 -4.93
C LYS A 60 -5.81 -7.86 -3.45
N LEU A 61 -6.73 -7.56 -2.54
CA LEU A 61 -6.56 -7.79 -1.12
C LEU A 61 -6.84 -9.25 -0.75
N ALA A 62 -5.93 -9.85 0.01
CA ALA A 62 -6.19 -11.10 0.70
C ALA A 62 -7.13 -10.90 1.90
N GLU A 63 -7.71 -12.01 2.40
CA GLU A 63 -8.49 -12.01 3.64
C GLU A 63 -7.55 -12.03 4.85
N ASP A 64 -6.92 -10.89 5.14
CA ASP A 64 -6.00 -10.71 6.25
C ASP A 64 -6.32 -9.41 7.01
N VAL A 65 -6.00 -9.39 8.30
CA VAL A 65 -6.15 -8.23 9.21
C VAL A 65 -4.89 -7.36 9.28
N SER A 66 -3.80 -7.82 8.70
CA SER A 66 -2.56 -7.04 8.60
C SER A 66 -2.67 -5.90 7.59
N VAL A 67 -1.69 -5.00 7.60
CA VAL A 67 -1.55 -4.02 6.53
C VAL A 67 -1.07 -4.72 5.28
N GLN A 68 -1.80 -4.56 4.19
CA GLN A 68 -1.47 -5.09 2.88
C GLN A 68 -1.02 -3.96 1.96
N TRP A 69 0.05 -4.21 1.22
CA TRP A 69 0.61 -3.28 0.25
C TRP A 69 0.20 -3.72 -1.15
N VAL A 70 -0.49 -2.84 -1.86
CA VAL A 70 -0.95 -3.12 -3.22
C VAL A 70 -0.30 -2.14 -4.18
N VAL A 71 0.35 -2.69 -5.20
CA VAL A 71 0.99 -1.95 -6.29
C VAL A 71 0.38 -2.40 -7.61
N ASP A 72 0.25 -1.47 -8.54
CA ASP A 72 -0.12 -1.75 -9.91
C ASP A 72 0.90 -1.09 -10.84
N SER A 73 1.46 -1.83 -11.78
CA SER A 73 2.47 -1.32 -12.70
C SER A 73 1.99 -0.19 -13.63
N GLN A 74 0.68 -0.02 -13.75
CA GLN A 74 0.06 1.01 -14.58
C GLN A 74 -0.40 2.24 -13.79
N ILE A 75 -0.38 2.15 -12.45
CA ILE A 75 -0.83 3.21 -11.55
C ILE A 75 0.38 3.66 -10.73
N PRO A 76 0.80 4.93 -10.80
CA PRO A 76 1.97 5.43 -10.07
C PRO A 76 1.65 5.67 -8.58
N GLU A 77 0.89 4.76 -7.98
CA GLU A 77 0.42 4.82 -6.61
C GLU A 77 0.61 3.49 -5.89
N ILE A 78 0.76 3.55 -4.58
CA ILE A 78 0.78 2.41 -3.68
C ILE A 78 -0.40 2.55 -2.72
N ALA A 79 -1.20 1.51 -2.56
CA ALA A 79 -2.21 1.46 -1.52
C ALA A 79 -1.73 0.63 -0.34
N ALA A 80 -1.64 1.25 0.83
CA ALA A 80 -1.46 0.56 2.11
C ALA A 80 -2.83 0.40 2.76
N VAL A 81 -3.35 -0.82 2.78
CA VAL A 81 -4.75 -1.09 3.14
C VAL A 81 -4.83 -2.00 4.36
N ARG A 82 -5.73 -1.67 5.26
CA ARG A 82 -6.05 -2.50 6.42
C ARG A 82 -7.56 -2.70 6.55
N ARG A 83 -7.99 -3.95 6.61
CA ARG A 83 -9.37 -4.32 6.95
C ARG A 83 -9.56 -4.24 8.46
N ILE A 84 -10.69 -3.69 8.89
CA ILE A 84 -11.06 -3.54 10.31
C ILE A 84 -12.32 -4.35 10.55
N TYR A 85 -12.28 -5.21 11.55
CA TYR A 85 -13.35 -6.13 11.91
C TYR A 85 -13.88 -5.82 13.30
N THR A 86 -15.20 -5.98 13.47
CA THR A 86 -15.86 -6.02 14.78
C THR A 86 -16.42 -7.43 14.95
N GLY A 87 -15.81 -8.23 15.80
CA GLY A 87 -16.10 -9.65 15.86
C GLY A 87 -15.65 -10.36 14.58
N ARG A 88 -16.61 -10.94 13.83
CA ARG A 88 -16.35 -11.64 12.56
C ARG A 88 -16.71 -10.82 11.32
N GLU A 89 -17.33 -9.68 11.50
CA GLU A 89 -17.80 -8.83 10.40
C GLU A 89 -16.80 -7.72 10.11
N GLN A 90 -16.49 -7.53 8.82
CA GLN A 90 -15.72 -6.39 8.38
C GLN A 90 -16.57 -5.13 8.47
N THR A 91 -16.20 -4.21 9.34
CA THR A 91 -16.94 -2.98 9.60
C THR A 91 -16.33 -1.75 8.96
N ALA A 92 -15.03 -1.82 8.63
CA ALA A 92 -14.35 -0.72 7.97
C ALA A 92 -13.11 -1.20 7.18
N VAL A 93 -12.61 -0.31 6.30
CA VAL A 93 -11.32 -0.42 5.62
C VAL A 93 -10.64 0.93 5.70
N LEU A 94 -9.38 0.94 6.15
CA LEU A 94 -8.51 2.11 6.09
C LEU A 94 -7.54 1.94 4.94
N CYS A 95 -7.49 2.93 4.05
CA CYS A 95 -6.54 2.99 2.94
C CYS A 95 -5.70 4.26 3.01
N VAL A 96 -4.39 4.11 2.88
CA VAL A 96 -3.45 5.20 2.66
C VAL A 96 -2.86 5.05 1.27
N THR A 97 -3.15 6.00 0.40
CA THR A 97 -2.59 6.05 -0.95
C THR A 97 -1.33 6.90 -0.94
N LEU A 98 -0.25 6.35 -1.46
CA LEU A 98 1.08 6.93 -1.51
C LEU A 98 1.54 7.13 -2.95
N ASP A 99 2.32 8.18 -3.19
CA ASP A 99 3.01 8.41 -4.45
C ASP A 99 4.18 7.42 -4.60
N TYR A 100 4.06 6.52 -5.57
CA TYR A 100 5.05 5.48 -5.86
C TYR A 100 6.45 6.06 -6.07
N ASN A 101 6.54 7.11 -6.88
CA ASN A 101 7.83 7.71 -7.24
C ASN A 101 8.50 8.34 -6.02
N LYS A 102 7.75 9.06 -5.18
CA LYS A 102 8.30 9.68 -3.97
C LYS A 102 8.77 8.66 -2.95
N ILE A 103 8.07 7.54 -2.81
CA ILE A 103 8.46 6.45 -1.90
C ILE A 103 9.74 5.77 -2.37
N PHE A 104 9.87 5.48 -3.67
CA PHE A 104 11.00 4.69 -4.17
C PHE A 104 12.16 5.52 -4.73
N GLN A 105 12.01 6.84 -4.94
CA GLN A 105 13.09 7.72 -5.37
C GLN A 105 14.41 7.60 -4.55
N PRO A 106 14.37 7.48 -3.20
CA PRO A 106 15.60 7.26 -2.44
C PRO A 106 16.32 5.96 -2.82
N PHE A 107 15.55 4.89 -3.07
CA PHE A 107 16.11 3.59 -3.47
C PHE A 107 16.70 3.64 -4.89
N GLU A 108 16.07 4.34 -5.80
CA GLU A 108 16.60 4.56 -7.15
C GLU A 108 17.98 5.24 -7.15
N LYS A 109 18.22 6.12 -6.18
CA LYS A 109 19.51 6.83 -6.02
C LYS A 109 20.59 5.94 -5.41
N ILE A 110 20.21 4.99 -4.54
CA ILE A 110 21.15 4.08 -3.87
C ILE A 110 21.53 2.93 -4.80
N ILE A 111 20.58 2.43 -5.58
CA ILE A 111 20.80 1.34 -6.52
C ILE A 111 21.51 1.91 -7.77
N SER A 112 22.79 1.58 -7.92
CA SER A 112 23.57 1.99 -9.10
C SER A 112 23.05 1.35 -10.38
N ALA A 113 23.44 1.91 -11.53
CA ALA A 113 23.10 1.34 -12.82
C ALA A 113 23.71 -0.07 -13.06
N GLU A 114 24.74 -0.41 -12.26
CA GLU A 114 25.46 -1.69 -12.34
C GLU A 114 24.91 -2.72 -11.34
N SER A 115 23.99 -2.32 -10.46
CA SER A 115 23.35 -3.21 -9.46
C SER A 115 21.85 -3.14 -9.59
N GLY A 116 21.21 -4.27 -9.85
CA GLY A 116 19.75 -4.38 -9.73
C GLY A 116 19.30 -4.35 -8.26
N GLY A 117 18.03 -4.14 -8.03
CA GLY A 117 17.45 -4.19 -6.69
C GLY A 117 15.95 -4.45 -6.73
N MET A 118 15.44 -5.10 -5.68
CA MET A 118 14.04 -5.45 -5.55
C MET A 118 13.57 -5.25 -4.11
N ILE A 119 12.36 -4.77 -3.93
CA ILE A 119 11.68 -4.68 -2.63
C ILE A 119 10.43 -5.55 -2.72
N LEU A 120 10.28 -6.44 -1.75
CA LEU A 120 9.15 -7.36 -1.65
C LEU A 120 8.34 -7.04 -0.39
N ASP A 121 7.05 -7.32 -0.44
CA ASP A 121 6.24 -7.40 0.78
C ASP A 121 6.45 -8.76 1.50
N LYS A 122 5.79 -8.94 2.63
CA LYS A 122 5.85 -10.20 3.41
C LYS A 122 5.28 -11.41 2.66
N GLY A 123 4.45 -11.19 1.68
CA GLY A 123 3.87 -12.22 0.81
C GLY A 123 4.74 -12.57 -0.40
N GLY A 124 5.87 -11.86 -0.59
CA GLY A 124 6.74 -12.02 -1.75
C GLY A 124 6.29 -11.24 -2.99
N ASN A 125 5.31 -10.37 -2.87
CA ASN A 125 4.90 -9.53 -4.00
C ASN A 125 5.93 -8.43 -4.22
N VAL A 126 6.29 -8.19 -5.49
CA VAL A 126 7.24 -7.15 -5.86
C VAL A 126 6.60 -5.77 -5.68
N LEU A 127 7.14 -4.97 -4.77
CA LEU A 127 6.74 -3.58 -4.56
C LEU A 127 7.56 -2.62 -5.42
N PHE A 128 8.83 -2.92 -5.63
CA PHE A 128 9.75 -2.14 -6.45
C PHE A 128 10.80 -3.05 -7.07
N GLN A 129 11.15 -2.80 -8.33
CA GLN A 129 12.22 -3.49 -9.02
C GLN A 129 12.99 -2.51 -9.91
N LYS A 130 14.31 -2.61 -9.87
CA LYS A 130 15.22 -1.93 -10.80
C LYS A 130 16.16 -2.97 -11.39
N GLU A 131 16.14 -3.09 -12.72
CA GLU A 131 16.96 -4.04 -13.45
C GLU A 131 18.39 -3.50 -13.65
N MET A 132 19.37 -4.39 -13.75
CA MET A 132 20.73 -4.04 -14.15
C MET A 132 20.75 -3.63 -15.63
N LEU A 133 21.46 -2.56 -15.97
CA LEU A 133 21.75 -2.20 -17.33
C LEU A 133 22.70 -3.27 -17.94
N GLY A 134 22.18 -4.17 -18.75
CA GLY A 134 23.01 -5.16 -19.48
C GLY A 134 22.42 -6.58 -19.54
N GLU A 135 21.48 -6.94 -18.72
CA GLU A 135 20.78 -8.22 -18.82
C GLU A 135 19.44 -8.05 -19.56
N LYS A 136 19.46 -8.31 -20.86
CA LYS A 136 18.26 -8.77 -21.58
C LYS A 136 18.20 -10.27 -21.32
N GLU A 137 17.05 -10.68 -20.79
CA GLU A 137 16.58 -12.07 -20.63
C GLU A 137 16.58 -12.60 -19.20
N GLU A 138 15.43 -12.80 -18.78
CA GLU A 138 14.65 -13.83 -18.09
C GLU A 138 13.66 -13.22 -17.14
N LYS A 139 12.41 -13.12 -17.59
CA LYS A 139 11.24 -12.79 -16.76
C LYS A 139 11.02 -13.79 -15.59
N ASP A 140 11.78 -14.86 -15.56
CA ASP A 140 11.67 -15.93 -14.56
C ASP A 140 12.55 -15.72 -13.30
N SER A 141 13.52 -14.78 -13.36
CA SER A 141 14.49 -14.63 -12.27
C SER A 141 13.89 -13.98 -11.01
N GLY A 142 12.88 -13.12 -11.17
CA GLY A 142 12.24 -12.43 -10.04
C GLY A 142 11.43 -13.38 -9.14
N GLU A 143 10.72 -14.32 -9.72
CA GLU A 143 9.89 -15.29 -8.98
C GLU A 143 10.75 -16.35 -8.26
N ALA A 144 11.83 -16.79 -8.87
CA ALA A 144 12.76 -17.76 -8.28
C ALA A 144 13.53 -17.15 -7.10
N VAL A 145 14.01 -15.91 -7.24
CA VAL A 145 14.68 -15.19 -6.14
C VAL A 145 13.72 -14.92 -4.99
N SER A 146 12.47 -14.59 -5.28
CA SER A 146 11.44 -14.37 -4.25
C SER A 146 11.19 -15.59 -3.40
N ARG A 147 11.12 -16.79 -3.99
CA ARG A 147 10.89 -18.05 -3.26
C ARG A 147 12.06 -18.43 -2.37
N GLU A 148 13.28 -18.35 -2.86
CA GLU A 148 14.49 -18.68 -2.09
C GLU A 148 14.63 -17.76 -0.88
N PHE A 149 14.27 -16.49 -1.01
CA PHE A 149 14.27 -15.52 0.10
C PHE A 149 13.22 -15.81 1.16
N LEU A 150 12.00 -16.12 0.77
CA LEU A 150 10.92 -16.47 1.69
C LEU A 150 11.19 -17.76 2.45
N GLU A 151 11.82 -18.75 1.81
CA GLU A 151 12.19 -20.03 2.41
C GLU A 151 13.37 -19.92 3.41
N SER A 152 14.26 -18.95 3.24
CA SER A 152 15.42 -18.76 4.13
C SER A 152 15.07 -18.21 5.50
N GLY A 153 13.88 -17.66 5.70
CA GLY A 153 13.38 -17.20 7.01
C GLY A 153 14.20 -16.08 7.67
N GLN A 154 15.17 -15.50 6.98
CA GLN A 154 15.96 -14.38 7.47
C GLN A 154 15.32 -13.08 6.97
N GLY A 155 14.56 -12.44 7.86
CA GLY A 155 14.00 -11.12 7.64
C GLY A 155 15.07 -10.05 7.62
N ASP A 156 14.76 -9.03 7.08
CA ASP A 156 14.87 -7.60 7.08
C ASP A 156 15.66 -7.00 5.92
N TYR A 157 16.82 -7.43 5.50
CA TYR A 157 17.49 -6.88 4.30
C TYR A 157 18.50 -7.88 3.75
N ALA A 158 18.32 -8.31 2.51
CA ALA A 158 19.37 -9.05 1.83
C ALA A 158 19.76 -8.32 0.54
N PHE A 159 21.05 -8.05 0.39
CA PHE A 159 21.63 -7.62 -0.86
C PHE A 159 22.22 -8.83 -1.57
N VAL A 160 21.62 -9.23 -2.68
CA VAL A 160 22.23 -10.25 -3.54
C VAL A 160 23.16 -9.54 -4.52
N ASN A 161 24.45 -9.59 -4.25
CA ASN A 161 25.47 -9.13 -5.19
C ASN A 161 25.97 -10.35 -5.96
N ARG A 162 25.43 -10.61 -7.16
CA ARG A 162 26.05 -11.55 -8.09
C ARG A 162 27.21 -10.85 -8.78
N LYS A 163 28.41 -11.05 -8.26
CA LYS A 163 29.64 -10.83 -9.03
C LYS A 163 29.82 -12.01 -9.97
N ASN A 164 29.86 -11.73 -11.27
CA ASN A 164 30.44 -12.65 -12.25
C ASN A 164 31.92 -12.88 -11.98
#